data_f017a4c1ca8d3f41a96f628f9da4305a
#
_entry.id   f017a4c1ca8d3f41a96f628f9da4305a
#
_cell.length_a   1.000
_cell.length_b   1.000
_cell.length_c   1.000
_cell.angle_alpha   90.00
_cell.angle_beta   90.00
_cell.angle_gamma   90.00
#
_symmetry.space_group_name_H-M   'P 1'
#
loop_
_entity.id
_entity.type
_entity.pdbx_description
1 polymer ?
#
loop_
_entity_poly.entity_id
_entity_poly.type
_entity_poly.pdbx_seq_one_letter_code
_entity_poly.pdbx_strand_id
1 'polypeptide(L)'
;TYKDNIKNALNAGVDVGVYFYSQAISTSEAKTEAKYTTDLISGYNITYPVVMDYEYAWEDGGLSGRLYNAHLSKSAATHVIKAFCAAVESKGYVGMIYASKTVITDDMNASSIAQSYPIWNAQYNDTDTLTVKHSYWQYSDVGKVSGISNATDMNFRYVKSPAAPSSLTQSACTDSTITLTWTKIPEVYAYQI
;
A
#
# COMPACT_ATOMS: atom_id res chain seq x y z
N THR A 1 6.43 17.04 -13.16
CA THR A 1 5.06 16.47 -13.24
C THR A 1 5.05 15.03 -12.71
N TYR A 2 3.87 14.46 -12.41
CA TYR A 2 3.77 13.04 -12.02
C TYR A 2 4.39 12.11 -13.08
N LYS A 3 4.26 12.43 -14.36
CA LYS A 3 4.84 11.67 -15.46
C LYS A 3 6.37 11.60 -15.39
N ASP A 4 7.00 12.72 -15.07
CA ASP A 4 8.45 12.78 -14.93
C ASP A 4 8.89 12.01 -13.69
N ASN A 5 8.15 12.13 -12.59
CA ASN A 5 8.43 11.40 -11.35
C ASN A 5 8.37 9.88 -11.58
N ILE A 6 7.30 9.37 -12.22
CA ILE A 6 7.17 7.94 -12.54
C ILE A 6 8.33 7.48 -13.43
N LYS A 7 8.60 8.20 -14.53
CA LYS A 7 9.70 7.84 -15.45
C LYS A 7 11.05 7.81 -14.78
N ASN A 8 11.36 8.84 -14.00
CA ASN A 8 12.65 8.96 -13.33
C ASN A 8 12.83 7.87 -12.26
N ALA A 9 11.79 7.55 -11.48
CA ALA A 9 11.83 6.47 -10.50
C ALA A 9 12.04 5.11 -11.17
N LEU A 10 11.27 4.80 -12.22
CA LEU A 10 11.41 3.55 -12.97
C LEU A 10 12.80 3.43 -13.63
N ASN A 11 13.33 4.52 -14.21
CA ASN A 11 14.66 4.54 -14.79
C ASN A 11 15.77 4.34 -13.75
N ALA A 12 15.52 4.74 -12.50
CA ALA A 12 16.42 4.51 -11.37
C ALA A 12 16.27 3.12 -10.76
N GLY A 13 15.40 2.27 -11.29
CA GLY A 13 15.12 0.93 -10.77
C GLY A 13 14.30 0.92 -9.48
N VAL A 14 13.57 1.99 -9.21
CA VAL A 14 12.69 2.11 -8.04
C VAL A 14 11.30 1.61 -8.41
N ASP A 15 10.74 0.75 -7.58
CA ASP A 15 9.34 0.33 -7.69
C ASP A 15 8.39 1.51 -7.48
N VAL A 16 7.34 1.57 -8.29
CA VAL A 16 6.41 2.70 -8.29
C VAL A 16 4.99 2.24 -8.03
N GLY A 17 4.34 2.86 -7.06
CA GLY A 17 2.90 2.92 -6.88
C GLY A 17 2.39 4.34 -7.05
N VAL A 18 1.09 4.50 -7.06
CA VAL A 18 0.44 5.82 -7.12
C VAL A 18 -0.70 5.90 -6.12
N TYR A 19 -1.00 7.09 -5.65
CA TYR A 19 -2.18 7.33 -4.83
C TYR A 19 -3.03 8.45 -5.41
N PHE A 20 -4.30 8.40 -5.10
CA PHE A 20 -5.30 9.41 -5.45
C PHE A 20 -5.99 9.89 -4.19
N TYR A 21 -5.87 11.19 -3.89
CA TYR A 21 -6.57 11.82 -2.78
C TYR A 21 -8.07 11.85 -3.08
N SER A 22 -8.80 10.96 -2.44
CA SER A 22 -10.21 10.72 -2.76
C SER A 22 -11.15 11.61 -1.98
N GLN A 23 -12.12 12.14 -2.68
CA GLN A 23 -13.28 12.81 -2.08
C GLN A 23 -14.60 12.17 -2.51
N ALA A 24 -14.55 10.90 -2.93
CA ALA A 24 -15.72 10.14 -3.33
C ALA A 24 -16.64 9.84 -2.15
N ILE A 25 -17.91 10.15 -2.30
CA ILE A 25 -18.96 9.86 -1.31
C ILE A 25 -19.96 8.81 -1.80
N SER A 26 -19.74 8.27 -2.99
CA SER A 26 -20.53 7.18 -3.59
C SER A 26 -19.65 6.19 -4.33
N THR A 27 -20.15 4.97 -4.51
CA THR A 27 -19.45 3.94 -5.27
C THR A 27 -19.27 4.30 -6.74
N SER A 28 -20.15 5.10 -7.32
CA SER A 28 -20.02 5.61 -8.69
C SER A 28 -18.86 6.58 -8.83
N GLU A 29 -18.72 7.50 -7.88
CA GLU A 29 -17.60 8.45 -7.86
C GLU A 29 -16.26 7.74 -7.65
N ALA A 30 -16.21 6.81 -6.70
CA ALA A 30 -15.01 6.01 -6.44
C ALA A 30 -14.54 5.25 -7.69
N LYS A 31 -15.45 4.69 -8.46
CA LYS A 31 -15.13 4.06 -9.76
C LYS A 31 -14.62 5.06 -10.79
N THR A 32 -15.15 6.28 -10.78
CA THR A 32 -14.71 7.36 -11.68
C THR A 32 -13.29 7.81 -11.32
N GLU A 33 -12.99 7.99 -10.04
CA GLU A 33 -11.65 8.33 -9.55
C GLU A 33 -10.64 7.22 -9.88
N ALA A 34 -11.01 5.95 -9.65
CA ALA A 34 -10.18 4.80 -10.00
C ALA A 34 -9.89 4.73 -11.50
N LYS A 35 -10.92 4.93 -12.34
CA LYS A 35 -10.75 4.98 -13.78
C LYS A 35 -9.82 6.11 -14.20
N TYR A 36 -10.03 7.30 -13.68
CA TYR A 36 -9.18 8.46 -13.96
C TYR A 36 -7.71 8.17 -13.59
N THR A 37 -7.47 7.64 -12.40
CA THR A 37 -6.13 7.29 -11.92
C THR A 37 -5.48 6.24 -12.83
N THR A 38 -6.19 5.17 -13.15
CA THR A 38 -5.65 4.09 -13.99
C THR A 38 -5.42 4.50 -15.44
N ASP A 39 -6.25 5.39 -15.98
CA ASP A 39 -6.03 5.96 -17.33
C ASP A 39 -4.74 6.81 -17.37
N LEU A 40 -4.46 7.59 -16.30
CA LEU A 40 -3.26 8.44 -16.22
C LEU A 40 -1.96 7.65 -16.16
N ILE A 41 -1.98 6.46 -15.60
CA ILE A 41 -0.80 5.60 -15.43
C ILE A 41 -0.71 4.50 -16.48
N SER A 42 -1.67 4.45 -17.39
CA SER A 42 -1.65 3.49 -18.50
C SER A 42 -0.37 3.65 -19.33
N GLY A 43 0.32 2.54 -19.56
CA GLY A 43 1.59 2.52 -20.29
C GLY A 43 2.86 2.69 -19.43
N TYR A 44 2.72 2.86 -18.12
CA TYR A 44 3.85 2.79 -17.20
C TYR A 44 3.88 1.42 -16.49
N ASN A 45 5.09 0.94 -16.20
CA ASN A 45 5.28 -0.28 -15.42
C ASN A 45 5.08 0.00 -13.92
N ILE A 46 3.84 0.08 -13.48
CA ILE A 46 3.47 0.29 -12.08
C ILE A 46 3.50 -1.07 -11.37
N THR A 47 4.43 -1.24 -10.44
CA THR A 47 4.69 -2.51 -9.72
C THR A 47 4.14 -2.52 -8.30
N TYR A 48 3.85 -1.36 -7.74
CA TYR A 48 3.23 -1.17 -6.44
C TYR A 48 1.75 -0.79 -6.57
N PRO A 49 0.98 -0.84 -5.47
CA PRO A 49 -0.46 -0.58 -5.53
C PRO A 49 -0.86 0.79 -6.07
N VAL A 50 -2.08 0.85 -6.59
CA VAL A 50 -2.85 2.08 -6.80
C VAL A 50 -3.71 2.28 -5.56
N VAL A 51 -3.46 3.35 -4.84
CA VAL A 51 -3.97 3.59 -3.50
C VAL A 51 -5.09 4.61 -3.52
N MET A 52 -6.22 4.27 -2.91
CA MET A 52 -7.21 5.26 -2.51
C MET A 52 -6.73 5.93 -1.23
N ASP A 53 -6.32 7.16 -1.30
CA ASP A 53 -5.99 8.00 -0.16
C ASP A 53 -7.28 8.56 0.42
N TYR A 54 -7.78 7.90 1.50
CA TYR A 54 -9.07 8.16 2.11
C TYR A 54 -8.88 8.89 3.43
N GLU A 55 -8.80 10.22 3.34
CA GLU A 55 -8.61 11.08 4.49
C GLU A 55 -9.42 12.37 4.40
N TYR A 56 -9.72 12.94 5.55
CA TYR A 56 -10.41 14.21 5.63
C TYR A 56 -9.43 15.37 5.42
N ALA A 57 -9.88 16.40 4.72
CA ALA A 57 -9.11 17.63 4.61
C ALA A 57 -9.00 18.31 5.98
N TRP A 58 -7.97 19.11 6.16
CA TRP A 58 -7.78 19.94 7.35
C TRP A 58 -7.67 21.39 6.92
N GLU A 59 -8.63 22.21 7.34
CA GLU A 59 -8.73 23.63 7.01
C GLU A 59 -9.15 24.40 8.24
N ASP A 60 -8.60 25.59 8.42
CA ASP A 60 -8.96 26.51 9.52
C ASP A 60 -8.95 25.90 10.93
N GLY A 61 -8.03 24.93 11.14
CA GLY A 61 -7.87 24.29 12.45
C GLY A 61 -8.86 23.16 12.73
N GLY A 62 -9.57 22.65 11.73
CA GLY A 62 -10.53 21.56 11.87
C GLY A 62 -10.62 20.63 10.68
N LEU A 63 -11.27 19.48 10.87
CA LEU A 63 -11.60 18.56 9.80
C LEU A 63 -12.62 19.20 8.85
N SER A 64 -12.39 19.04 7.57
CA SER A 64 -13.17 19.66 6.50
C SER A 64 -13.23 18.79 5.26
N GLY A 65 -13.76 19.36 4.20
CA GLY A 65 -13.82 18.72 2.89
C GLY A 65 -15.10 17.93 2.65
N ARG A 66 -15.30 17.58 1.39
CA ARG A 66 -16.53 16.93 0.92
C ARG A 66 -16.74 15.58 1.58
N LEU A 67 -15.69 14.80 1.71
CA LEU A 67 -15.74 13.46 2.33
C LEU A 67 -16.13 13.55 3.81
N TYR A 68 -15.54 14.50 4.56
CA TYR A 68 -15.88 14.73 5.95
C TYR A 68 -17.34 15.17 6.12
N ASN A 69 -17.79 16.16 5.33
CA ASN A 69 -19.13 16.73 5.41
C ASN A 69 -20.23 15.74 4.99
N ALA A 70 -19.89 14.69 4.27
CA ALA A 70 -20.86 13.66 3.87
C ALA A 70 -21.31 12.75 5.02
N HIS A 71 -20.57 12.69 6.12
CA HIS A 71 -20.86 11.85 7.29
C HIS A 71 -21.27 10.41 6.91
N LEU A 72 -20.48 9.78 6.05
CA LEU A 72 -20.77 8.43 5.59
C LEU A 72 -20.82 7.44 6.77
N SER A 73 -21.79 6.56 6.77
CA SER A 73 -21.76 5.42 7.70
C SER A 73 -20.57 4.49 7.40
N LYS A 74 -20.09 3.74 8.40
CA LYS A 74 -19.02 2.73 8.19
C LYS A 74 -19.30 1.81 7.01
N SER A 75 -20.55 1.39 6.84
CA SER A 75 -20.95 0.55 5.71
C SER A 75 -20.82 1.28 4.38
N ALA A 76 -21.30 2.52 4.29
CA ALA A 76 -21.22 3.31 3.07
C ALA A 76 -19.75 3.59 2.68
N ALA A 77 -18.92 4.05 3.62
CA ALA A 77 -17.49 4.24 3.41
C ALA A 77 -16.80 2.96 2.92
N THR A 78 -17.10 1.82 3.55
CA THR A 78 -16.57 0.51 3.13
C THR A 78 -16.94 0.17 1.69
N HIS A 79 -18.17 0.43 1.26
CA HIS A 79 -18.60 0.19 -0.12
C HIS A 79 -17.91 1.11 -1.12
N VAL A 80 -17.71 2.38 -0.76
CA VAL A 80 -16.98 3.35 -1.57
C VAL A 80 -15.53 2.88 -1.78
N ILE A 81 -14.84 2.53 -0.71
CA ILE A 81 -13.45 2.04 -0.75
C ILE A 81 -13.33 0.77 -1.59
N LYS A 82 -14.20 -0.23 -1.34
CA LYS A 82 -14.19 -1.48 -2.11
C LYS A 82 -14.48 -1.25 -3.59
N ALA A 83 -15.34 -0.28 -3.91
CA ALA A 83 -15.65 0.05 -5.32
C ALA A 83 -14.45 0.66 -6.05
N PHE A 84 -13.66 1.51 -5.38
CA PHE A 84 -12.40 2.02 -5.92
C PHE A 84 -11.43 0.88 -6.18
N CYS A 85 -11.12 0.08 -5.17
CA CYS A 85 -10.16 -1.01 -5.27
C CYS A 85 -10.55 -2.04 -6.35
N ALA A 86 -11.82 -2.44 -6.41
CA ALA A 86 -12.30 -3.35 -7.44
C ALA A 86 -12.18 -2.77 -8.86
N ALA A 87 -12.43 -1.46 -9.02
CA ALA A 87 -12.26 -0.80 -10.31
C ALA A 87 -10.78 -0.73 -10.74
N VAL A 88 -9.86 -0.49 -9.79
CA VAL A 88 -8.41 -0.57 -10.00
C VAL A 88 -7.98 -1.98 -10.43
N GLU A 89 -8.47 -3.02 -9.72
CA GLU A 89 -8.15 -4.42 -10.04
C GLU A 89 -8.68 -4.84 -11.42
N SER A 90 -9.84 -4.32 -11.84
CA SER A 90 -10.37 -4.57 -13.17
C SER A 90 -9.46 -4.08 -14.31
N LYS A 91 -8.48 -3.24 -13.99
CA LYS A 91 -7.45 -2.71 -14.90
C LYS A 91 -6.10 -3.43 -14.76
N GLY A 92 -6.02 -4.47 -13.93
CA GLY A 92 -4.81 -5.28 -13.73
C GLY A 92 -3.83 -4.72 -12.70
N TYR A 93 -4.21 -3.69 -11.94
CA TYR A 93 -3.41 -3.17 -10.83
C TYR A 93 -3.87 -3.73 -9.49
N VAL A 94 -3.05 -3.58 -8.45
CA VAL A 94 -3.43 -3.91 -7.08
C VAL A 94 -4.10 -2.69 -6.45
N GLY A 95 -5.34 -2.82 -6.01
CA GLY A 95 -6.05 -1.79 -5.26
C GLY A 95 -5.65 -1.81 -3.77
N MET A 96 -5.46 -0.65 -3.17
CA MET A 96 -5.10 -0.48 -1.75
C MET A 96 -5.85 0.72 -1.17
N ILE A 97 -6.08 0.71 0.13
CA ILE A 97 -6.57 1.85 0.91
C ILE A 97 -5.46 2.41 1.80
N TYR A 98 -5.30 3.73 1.80
CA TYR A 98 -4.55 4.47 2.81
C TYR A 98 -5.53 5.29 3.64
N ALA A 99 -5.38 5.26 4.96
CA ALA A 99 -6.08 6.13 5.89
C ALA A 99 -5.33 6.21 7.22
N SER A 100 -5.66 7.22 8.03
CA SER A 100 -5.18 7.28 9.41
C SER A 100 -5.77 6.13 10.25
N LYS A 101 -5.06 5.71 11.29
CA LYS A 101 -5.54 4.70 12.23
C LYS A 101 -6.95 5.00 12.74
N THR A 102 -7.23 6.26 13.09
CA THR A 102 -8.54 6.68 13.58
C THR A 102 -9.62 6.42 12.53
N VAL A 103 -9.42 6.87 11.30
CA VAL A 103 -10.36 6.67 10.20
C VAL A 103 -10.56 5.17 9.92
N ILE A 104 -9.48 4.37 9.94
CA ILE A 104 -9.57 2.90 9.78
C ILE A 104 -10.44 2.27 10.86
N THR A 105 -10.28 2.69 12.10
CA THR A 105 -10.99 2.10 13.25
C THR A 105 -12.44 2.57 13.33
N ASP A 106 -12.67 3.88 13.10
CA ASP A 106 -13.91 4.54 13.46
C ASP A 106 -14.86 4.75 12.29
N ASP A 107 -14.35 4.84 11.04
CA ASP A 107 -15.15 5.29 9.91
C ASP A 107 -15.35 4.22 8.82
N MET A 108 -14.75 3.02 8.96
CA MET A 108 -14.92 1.92 8.01
C MET A 108 -14.99 0.54 8.68
N ASN A 109 -15.49 -0.46 7.97
CA ASN A 109 -15.40 -1.86 8.37
C ASN A 109 -14.05 -2.45 7.94
N ALA A 110 -12.98 -2.06 8.64
CA ALA A 110 -11.62 -2.37 8.25
C ALA A 110 -11.34 -3.87 8.12
N SER A 111 -11.89 -4.70 9.00
CA SER A 111 -11.76 -6.17 8.91
C SER A 111 -12.35 -6.72 7.61
N SER A 112 -13.47 -6.15 7.13
CA SER A 112 -14.08 -6.53 5.85
C SER A 112 -13.24 -6.08 4.66
N ILE A 113 -12.57 -4.94 4.75
CA ILE A 113 -11.65 -4.45 3.72
C ILE A 113 -10.41 -5.34 3.67
N ALA A 114 -9.81 -5.63 4.83
CA ALA A 114 -8.59 -6.43 4.96
C ALA A 114 -8.70 -7.87 4.46
N GLN A 115 -9.91 -8.38 4.27
CA GLN A 115 -10.15 -9.69 3.64
C GLN A 115 -9.86 -9.68 2.13
N SER A 116 -10.00 -8.54 1.47
CA SER A 116 -9.91 -8.43 0.02
C SER A 116 -8.78 -7.50 -0.44
N TYR A 117 -8.47 -6.47 0.32
CA TYR A 117 -7.56 -5.40 -0.09
C TYR A 117 -6.52 -5.11 0.99
N PRO A 118 -5.28 -4.82 0.60
CA PRO A 118 -4.26 -4.34 1.52
C PRO A 118 -4.66 -2.98 2.10
N ILE A 119 -4.26 -2.76 3.35
CA ILE A 119 -4.44 -1.49 4.06
C ILE A 119 -3.06 -0.89 4.32
N TRP A 120 -2.94 0.41 4.13
CA TRP A 120 -1.81 1.23 4.52
C TRP A 120 -2.24 2.15 5.66
N ASN A 121 -1.76 1.83 6.86
CA ASN A 121 -2.07 2.56 8.08
C ASN A 121 -1.16 3.77 8.25
N ALA A 122 -1.73 4.96 8.43
CA ALA A 122 -0.99 6.11 8.91
C ALA A 122 -1.19 6.27 10.42
N GLN A 123 -0.10 6.14 11.14
CA GLN A 123 -0.04 6.34 12.58
C GLN A 123 1.37 6.78 12.96
N TYR A 124 1.58 8.08 13.15
CA TYR A 124 2.89 8.66 13.47
C TYR A 124 3.23 8.38 14.93
N ASN A 125 3.91 7.25 15.16
CA ASN A 125 4.23 6.74 16.47
C ASN A 125 5.43 5.78 16.39
N ASP A 126 6.03 5.48 17.55
CA ASP A 126 7.13 4.51 17.64
C ASP A 126 6.65 3.05 17.55
N THR A 127 5.36 2.82 17.70
CA THR A 127 4.77 1.48 17.70
C THR A 127 3.47 1.48 16.90
N ASP A 128 3.35 0.53 16.00
CA ASP A 128 2.09 0.26 15.30
C ASP A 128 1.11 -0.42 16.27
N THR A 129 -0.03 0.20 16.47
CA THR A 129 -1.07 -0.30 17.39
C THR A 129 -2.39 -0.61 16.68
N LEU A 130 -2.39 -0.62 15.32
CA LEU A 130 -3.56 -1.06 14.56
C LEU A 130 -3.68 -2.59 14.65
N THR A 131 -4.80 -3.08 15.18
CA THR A 131 -5.04 -4.52 15.36
C THR A 131 -5.58 -5.22 14.11
N VAL A 132 -6.09 -4.47 13.14
CA VAL A 132 -6.56 -5.02 11.88
C VAL A 132 -5.37 -5.37 11.01
N LYS A 133 -5.45 -6.51 10.30
CA LYS A 133 -4.42 -6.90 9.33
C LYS A 133 -4.22 -5.80 8.30
N HIS A 134 -2.99 -5.36 8.16
CA HIS A 134 -2.58 -4.34 7.18
C HIS A 134 -1.22 -4.68 6.59
N SER A 135 -0.84 -4.01 5.52
CA SER A 135 0.35 -4.33 4.72
C SER A 135 1.44 -3.28 4.81
N TYR A 136 1.07 -2.05 5.15
CA TYR A 136 2.00 -0.92 5.29
C TYR A 136 1.64 -0.08 6.51
N TRP A 137 2.66 0.49 7.12
CA TRP A 137 2.54 1.44 8.21
C TRP A 137 3.41 2.67 7.93
N GLN A 138 2.78 3.82 7.74
CA GLN A 138 3.45 5.12 7.73
C GLN A 138 3.64 5.58 9.17
N TYR A 139 4.88 5.55 9.62
CA TYR A 139 5.19 5.82 11.04
C TYR A 139 5.68 7.25 11.29
N SER A 140 6.00 7.99 10.23
CA SER A 140 6.47 9.38 10.33
C SER A 140 6.22 10.11 9.01
N ASP A 141 5.94 11.41 9.11
CA ASP A 141 5.84 12.39 8.01
C ASP A 141 7.00 13.40 8.04
N VAL A 142 7.93 13.26 8.98
CA VAL A 142 9.05 14.19 9.21
C VAL A 142 10.42 13.50 9.06
N GLY A 143 10.47 12.37 8.37
CA GLY A 143 11.69 11.61 8.14
C GLY A 143 12.73 12.40 7.36
N LYS A 144 13.98 11.98 7.49
CA LYS A 144 15.12 12.55 6.76
C LYS A 144 15.82 11.47 5.96
N VAL A 145 15.91 11.69 4.65
CA VAL A 145 16.59 10.79 3.72
C VAL A 145 17.75 11.54 3.07
N SER A 146 18.93 10.93 3.05
CA SER A 146 20.11 11.53 2.43
C SER A 146 19.84 11.85 0.95
N GLY A 147 20.12 13.09 0.54
CA GLY A 147 19.86 13.57 -0.80
C GLY A 147 18.48 14.20 -1.01
N ILE A 148 17.59 14.14 -0.01
CA ILE A 148 16.28 14.80 -0.02
C ILE A 148 16.28 15.93 1.01
N SER A 149 16.02 17.17 0.57
CA SER A 149 16.07 18.34 1.44
C SER A 149 14.82 18.53 2.31
N ASN A 150 13.68 18.03 1.85
CA ASN A 150 12.41 18.15 2.55
C ASN A 150 12.17 16.96 3.50
N ALA A 151 11.23 17.12 4.41
CA ALA A 151 10.68 16.01 5.19
C ALA A 151 10.11 14.93 4.24
N THR A 152 10.24 13.68 4.63
CA THR A 152 9.86 12.52 3.82
C THR A 152 9.04 11.58 4.67
N ASP A 153 7.95 11.08 4.12
CA ASP A 153 7.13 10.05 4.74
C ASP A 153 7.91 8.74 4.85
N MET A 154 7.92 8.19 6.05
CA MET A 154 8.65 6.97 6.36
C MET A 154 7.68 5.82 6.61
N ASN A 155 7.97 4.68 6.00
CA ASN A 155 7.04 3.56 5.99
C ASN A 155 7.73 2.23 6.28
N PHE A 156 7.00 1.33 6.93
CA PHE A 156 7.28 -0.11 6.94
C PHE A 156 6.32 -0.83 6.00
N ARG A 157 6.84 -1.80 5.25
CA ARG A 157 6.05 -2.80 4.55
C ARG A 157 6.13 -4.11 5.32
N TYR A 158 4.98 -4.65 5.73
CA TYR A 158 4.91 -5.96 6.33
C TYR A 158 4.89 -7.02 5.25
N VAL A 159 5.97 -7.77 5.14
CA VAL A 159 6.06 -8.93 4.27
C VAL A 159 5.84 -10.19 5.09
N LYS A 160 5.16 -11.18 4.53
CA LYS A 160 5.11 -12.49 5.18
C LYS A 160 6.54 -13.01 5.26
N SER A 161 6.94 -13.53 6.42
CA SER A 161 8.16 -14.33 6.48
C SER A 161 8.07 -15.41 5.42
N PRO A 162 9.09 -15.56 4.57
CA PRO A 162 9.11 -16.66 3.61
C PRO A 162 8.93 -17.98 4.36
N ALA A 163 8.19 -18.90 3.78
CA ALA A 163 8.18 -20.26 4.32
C ALA A 163 9.62 -20.81 4.33
N ALA A 164 9.93 -21.71 5.24
CA ALA A 164 11.21 -22.39 5.17
C ALA A 164 11.36 -23.09 3.82
N PRO A 165 12.57 -23.11 3.23
CA PRO A 165 12.82 -23.86 2.01
C PRO A 165 12.38 -25.32 2.21
N SER A 166 11.67 -25.85 1.23
CA SER A 166 11.33 -27.29 1.20
C SER A 166 12.35 -28.07 0.40
N SER A 167 12.34 -29.36 0.56
CA SER A 167 13.21 -30.29 -0.21
C SER A 167 14.70 -29.97 -0.06
N LEU A 168 15.12 -29.58 1.15
CA LEU A 168 16.55 -29.44 1.45
C LEU A 168 17.20 -30.82 1.37
N THR A 169 18.14 -30.98 0.45
CA THR A 169 18.88 -32.24 0.23
C THR A 169 20.37 -31.92 0.10
N GLN A 170 21.18 -32.89 0.54
CA GLN A 170 22.58 -32.90 0.24
C GLN A 170 22.77 -33.52 -1.14
N SER A 171 23.24 -32.75 -2.11
CA SER A 171 23.45 -33.23 -3.48
C SER A 171 24.87 -33.71 -3.75
N ALA A 172 25.85 -33.25 -2.97
CA ALA A 172 27.24 -33.74 -3.00
C ALA A 172 27.94 -33.49 -1.66
N CYS A 173 28.97 -34.31 -1.40
CA CYS A 173 29.85 -34.16 -0.24
C CYS A 173 31.26 -34.62 -0.62
N THR A 174 32.27 -33.88 -0.19
CA THR A 174 33.69 -34.21 -0.22
C THR A 174 34.27 -34.04 1.18
N ASP A 175 35.56 -34.33 1.36
CA ASP A 175 36.24 -34.14 2.63
C ASP A 175 36.27 -32.66 3.12
N SER A 176 36.00 -31.71 2.21
CA SER A 176 36.09 -30.26 2.49
C SER A 176 34.86 -29.47 2.07
N THR A 177 33.89 -30.09 1.39
CA THR A 177 32.72 -29.39 0.87
C THR A 177 31.43 -30.18 1.03
N ILE A 178 30.33 -29.46 1.31
CA ILE A 178 28.97 -30.01 1.26
C ILE A 178 28.19 -29.15 0.28
N THR A 179 27.52 -29.76 -0.69
CA THR A 179 26.61 -29.10 -1.60
C THR A 179 25.18 -29.39 -1.19
N LEU A 180 24.45 -28.31 -0.89
CA LEU A 180 23.04 -28.39 -0.54
C LEU A 180 22.19 -27.82 -1.67
N THR A 181 21.06 -28.45 -1.91
CA THR A 181 20.04 -27.98 -2.85
C THR A 181 18.69 -27.91 -2.15
N TRP A 182 17.88 -26.95 -2.54
CA TRP A 182 16.51 -26.77 -2.03
C TRP A 182 15.62 -26.13 -3.06
N THR A 183 14.30 -26.18 -2.84
CA THR A 183 13.33 -25.47 -3.68
C THR A 183 13.43 -23.98 -3.41
N LYS A 184 13.72 -23.19 -4.47
CA LYS A 184 13.78 -21.73 -4.39
C LYS A 184 12.41 -21.18 -3.99
N ILE A 185 12.41 -20.28 -3.01
CA ILE A 185 11.23 -19.50 -2.63
C ILE A 185 11.19 -18.23 -3.46
N PRO A 186 10.09 -17.91 -4.14
CA PRO A 186 9.94 -16.64 -4.85
C PRO A 186 10.18 -15.45 -3.92
N GLU A 187 10.74 -14.36 -4.43
CA GLU A 187 10.99 -13.11 -3.72
C GLU A 187 11.96 -13.17 -2.52
N VAL A 188 12.68 -14.27 -2.35
CA VAL A 188 13.77 -14.39 -1.36
C VAL A 188 15.10 -14.12 -2.04
N TYR A 189 15.84 -13.13 -1.53
CA TYR A 189 17.13 -12.70 -2.11
C TYR A 189 18.33 -13.38 -1.46
N ALA A 190 18.18 -13.94 -0.27
CA ALA A 190 19.25 -14.64 0.45
C ALA A 190 18.69 -15.74 1.35
N TYR A 191 19.52 -16.74 1.63
CA TYR A 191 19.27 -17.80 2.60
C TYR A 191 20.42 -17.79 3.61
N GLN A 192 20.09 -17.99 4.87
CA GLN A 192 21.07 -18.24 5.92
C GLN A 192 21.03 -19.74 6.26
N ILE A 193 22.21 -20.37 6.26
CA ILE A 193 22.41 -21.79 6.55
C ILE A 193 23.18 -21.90 7.85
#